data_62c445f5144a0711ce0f4dfe9068e0ef
#
_entry.id   62c445f5144a0711ce0f4dfe9068e0ef
#
_cell.length_a   1.000
_cell.length_b   1.000
_cell.length_c   1.000
_cell.angle_alpha   90.00
_cell.angle_beta   90.00
_cell.angle_gamma   90.00
#
_symmetry.space_group_name_H-M   'P 1'
#
loop_
_entity.id
_entity.type
_entity.pdbx_description
1 polymer ?
#
loop_
_entity_poly.entity_id
_entity_poly.type
_entity_poly.pdbx_seq_one_letter_code
_entity_poly.pdbx_strand_id
1 'polypeptide(L)'
;DREHIHSHCIINSVNFETGKKVHMADEQIQELRVRNDQICEELRLPKFQRDEQKRSCGMSNAEYYTADRGESWKFELMRVIDECMRCAGNREEFLVLLRSEGYNATWTDGRKNITYTTPDGRKCRDSKLHIEKYLKENMEAEFGYRTENDNTRNVDAAQKADGRGATAGAQR
;
A
#
# COMPACT_ATOMS: atom_id res chain seq x y z
N ASP A 1 7.55 20.21 8.58
CA ASP A 1 7.33 20.77 7.25
C ASP A 1 8.06 22.09 7.12
N ARG A 2 9.01 22.17 6.17
CA ARG A 2 9.82 23.39 5.97
C ARG A 2 9.33 24.27 4.83
N GLU A 3 8.36 23.81 4.06
CA GLU A 3 7.95 24.45 2.81
C GLU A 3 6.75 25.41 2.94
N HIS A 4 6.06 25.42 4.08
CA HIS A 4 4.92 26.29 4.31
C HIS A 4 4.78 26.69 5.78
N ILE A 5 4.23 27.86 6.03
CA ILE A 5 3.93 28.34 7.38
C ILE A 5 2.65 27.68 7.86
N HIS A 6 2.70 27.04 9.01
CA HIS A 6 1.55 26.43 9.65
C HIS A 6 1.54 26.71 11.15
N SER A 7 0.38 26.62 11.76
CA SER A 7 0.19 26.88 13.19
C SER A 7 -0.41 25.66 13.87
N HIS A 8 0.10 25.32 15.04
CA HIS A 8 -0.45 24.30 15.92
C HIS A 8 -1.14 24.99 17.10
N CYS A 9 -2.43 24.70 17.29
CA CYS A 9 -3.19 25.19 18.43
C CYS A 9 -3.42 24.03 19.42
N ILE A 10 -3.03 24.24 20.66
CA ILE A 10 -3.26 23.29 21.75
C ILE A 10 -4.37 23.85 22.64
N ILE A 11 -5.45 23.08 22.79
CA ILE A 11 -6.60 23.46 23.62
C ILE A 11 -6.63 22.50 24.81
N ASN A 12 -6.77 23.06 26.03
CA ASN A 12 -6.98 22.23 27.20
C ASN A 12 -8.29 21.44 27.05
N SER A 13 -8.24 20.15 27.26
CA SER A 13 -9.39 19.26 27.10
C SER A 13 -10.47 19.45 28.16
N VAL A 14 -10.17 20.15 29.25
CA VAL A 14 -11.11 20.42 30.34
C VAL A 14 -11.12 21.91 30.64
N ASN A 15 -12.32 22.49 30.69
CA ASN A 15 -12.50 23.86 31.16
C ASN A 15 -12.21 23.89 32.67
N PHE A 16 -11.23 24.71 33.10
CA PHE A 16 -10.79 24.76 34.50
C PHE A 16 -11.80 25.39 35.45
N GLU A 17 -12.69 26.23 34.93
CA GLU A 17 -13.74 26.88 35.75
C GLU A 17 -14.95 26.00 35.97
N THR A 18 -15.36 25.26 34.90
CA THR A 18 -16.60 24.47 34.93
C THR A 18 -16.39 23.00 35.12
N GLY A 19 -15.15 22.52 34.97
CA GLY A 19 -14.80 21.09 35.00
C GLY A 19 -15.33 20.30 33.79
N LYS A 20 -15.99 20.96 32.83
CA LYS A 20 -16.58 20.29 31.67
C LYS A 20 -15.51 19.99 30.63
N LYS A 21 -15.57 18.78 30.09
CA LYS A 21 -14.69 18.35 29.00
C LYS A 21 -15.13 19.02 27.69
N VAL A 22 -14.15 19.51 26.92
CA VAL A 22 -14.40 19.98 25.55
C VAL A 22 -14.74 18.77 24.70
N HIS A 23 -15.89 18.83 24.06
CA HIS A 23 -16.32 17.83 23.08
C HIS A 23 -16.46 18.55 21.73
N MET A 24 -15.74 18.04 20.72
CA MET A 24 -15.85 18.55 19.35
C MET A 24 -16.44 17.44 18.49
N ALA A 25 -17.71 17.61 18.11
CA ALA A 25 -18.36 16.75 17.13
C ALA A 25 -17.93 17.13 15.70
N ASP A 26 -18.23 16.29 14.72
CA ASP A 26 -17.83 16.49 13.33
C ASP A 26 -18.39 17.80 12.74
N GLU A 27 -19.61 18.22 13.15
CA GLU A 27 -20.22 19.46 12.73
C GLU A 27 -19.39 20.69 13.18
N GLN A 28 -18.94 20.70 14.42
CA GLN A 28 -18.10 21.79 14.96
C GLN A 28 -16.73 21.86 14.30
N ILE A 29 -16.18 20.70 13.93
CA ILE A 29 -14.94 20.64 13.14
C ILE A 29 -15.18 21.22 11.74
N GLN A 30 -16.32 20.96 11.12
CA GLN A 30 -16.67 21.57 9.83
C GLN A 30 -16.89 23.08 9.93
N GLU A 31 -17.54 23.57 10.97
CA GLU A 31 -17.68 25.02 11.23
C GLU A 31 -16.31 25.71 11.34
N LEU A 32 -15.36 25.12 12.08
CA LEU A 32 -14.00 25.64 12.18
C LEU A 32 -13.28 25.68 10.82
N ARG A 33 -13.52 24.69 9.98
CA ARG A 33 -12.96 24.67 8.63
C ARG A 33 -13.51 25.77 7.76
N VAL A 34 -14.83 25.95 7.77
CA VAL A 34 -15.50 27.04 7.02
C VAL A 34 -14.97 28.39 7.52
N ARG A 35 -14.83 28.57 8.83
CA ARG A 35 -14.27 29.81 9.40
C ARG A 35 -12.83 30.05 8.99
N ASN A 36 -12.00 29.01 8.97
CA ASN A 36 -10.62 29.11 8.48
C ASN A 36 -10.59 29.53 7.00
N ASP A 37 -11.44 28.94 6.16
CA ASP A 37 -11.53 29.29 4.75
C ASP A 37 -11.95 30.75 4.53
N GLN A 38 -12.88 31.25 5.35
CA GLN A 38 -13.26 32.68 5.35
C GLN A 38 -12.08 33.62 5.71
N ILE A 39 -11.30 33.26 6.74
CA ILE A 39 -10.11 34.03 7.13
C ILE A 39 -9.08 34.01 6.00
N CYS A 40 -8.88 32.87 5.34
CA CYS A 40 -7.99 32.78 4.18
C CYS A 40 -8.45 33.70 3.04
N GLU A 41 -9.77 33.80 2.78
CA GLU A 41 -10.32 34.74 1.79
C GLU A 41 -10.08 36.17 2.17
N GLU A 42 -10.41 36.56 3.41
CA GLU A 42 -10.21 37.93 3.95
C GLU A 42 -8.74 38.36 3.84
N LEU A 43 -7.81 37.44 4.09
CA LEU A 43 -6.37 37.70 4.03
C LEU A 43 -5.74 37.40 2.64
N ARG A 44 -6.53 37.01 1.63
CA ARG A 44 -6.08 36.62 0.29
C ARG A 44 -5.03 35.51 0.30
N LEU A 45 -5.16 34.58 1.21
CA LEU A 45 -4.32 33.39 1.31
C LEU A 45 -4.91 32.23 0.47
N PRO A 46 -4.06 31.34 -0.05
CA PRO A 46 -4.55 30.15 -0.75
C PRO A 46 -5.32 29.24 0.22
N LYS A 47 -6.49 28.77 -0.21
CA LYS A 47 -7.26 27.78 0.55
C LYS A 47 -6.71 26.38 0.30
N PHE A 48 -6.76 25.57 1.35
CA PHE A 48 -6.45 24.13 1.20
C PHE A 48 -7.58 23.45 0.42
N GLN A 49 -7.28 23.07 -0.82
CA GLN A 49 -8.21 22.28 -1.62
C GLN A 49 -8.11 20.82 -1.18
N ARG A 50 -9.19 20.31 -0.60
CA ARG A 50 -9.31 18.88 -0.32
C ARG A 50 -9.65 18.15 -1.58
N ASP A 51 -8.83 17.19 -1.91
CA ASP A 51 -9.17 16.19 -2.90
C ASP A 51 -10.20 15.24 -2.25
N GLU A 52 -11.49 15.54 -2.42
CA GLU A 52 -12.60 14.75 -1.85
C GLU A 52 -12.58 13.28 -2.35
N GLN A 53 -11.89 13.02 -3.45
CA GLN A 53 -11.74 11.69 -4.02
C GLN A 53 -10.60 10.88 -3.37
N LYS A 54 -9.63 11.54 -2.78
CA LYS A 54 -8.62 10.87 -1.95
C LYS A 54 -9.19 10.61 -0.55
N ARG A 55 -10.04 9.58 -0.42
CA ARG A 55 -10.18 8.92 0.86
C ARG A 55 -8.77 8.49 1.25
N SER A 56 -8.19 9.18 2.23
CA SER A 56 -6.87 8.83 2.72
C SER A 56 -6.90 7.35 3.10
N CYS A 57 -6.30 6.50 2.30
CA CYS A 57 -6.01 5.12 2.64
C CYS A 57 -4.90 5.09 3.72
N GLY A 58 -4.80 6.19 4.47
CA GLY A 58 -3.80 6.41 5.50
C GLY A 58 -4.00 5.46 6.67
N MET A 59 -2.89 5.08 7.25
CA MET A 59 -2.82 4.32 8.48
C MET A 59 -3.46 5.14 9.61
N SER A 60 -4.31 4.52 10.44
CA SER A 60 -4.84 5.19 11.62
C SER A 60 -3.70 5.51 12.62
N ASN A 61 -3.88 6.52 13.46
CA ASN A 61 -2.89 6.84 14.49
C ASN A 61 -2.56 5.63 15.38
N ALA A 62 -3.54 4.82 15.71
CA ALA A 62 -3.34 3.60 16.50
C ALA A 62 -2.46 2.58 15.75
N GLU A 63 -2.68 2.39 14.46
CA GLU A 63 -1.84 1.52 13.62
C GLU A 63 -0.42 2.08 13.48
N TYR A 64 -0.28 3.41 13.34
CA TYR A 64 1.03 4.06 13.28
C TYR A 64 1.86 3.80 14.55
N TYR A 65 1.29 4.05 15.74
CA TYR A 65 2.00 3.82 17.00
C TYR A 65 2.27 2.33 17.28
N THR A 66 1.42 1.42 16.81
CA THR A 66 1.67 -0.02 16.90
C THR A 66 2.79 -0.45 15.98
N ALA A 67 2.88 0.17 14.81
CA ALA A 67 3.98 -0.05 13.86
C ALA A 67 5.31 0.48 14.38
N ASP A 68 5.30 1.68 14.97
CA ASP A 68 6.48 2.32 15.56
C ASP A 68 7.08 1.48 16.69
N ARG A 69 6.25 0.77 17.46
CA ARG A 69 6.69 -0.18 18.48
C ARG A 69 7.12 -1.56 17.95
N GLY A 70 7.04 -1.78 16.63
CA GLY A 70 7.36 -3.09 16.03
C GLY A 70 6.32 -4.19 16.31
N GLU A 71 5.16 -3.85 16.83
CA GLU A 71 4.08 -4.79 17.23
C GLU A 71 3.01 -4.99 16.15
N SER A 72 3.18 -4.37 14.98
CA SER A 72 2.15 -4.41 13.94
C SER A 72 2.22 -5.69 13.11
N TRP A 73 1.28 -6.58 13.34
CA TRP A 73 1.10 -7.80 12.55
C TRP A 73 0.86 -7.53 11.04
N LYS A 74 0.34 -6.35 10.67
CA LYS A 74 0.20 -5.96 9.27
C LYS A 74 1.54 -5.66 8.62
N PHE A 75 2.47 -5.05 9.34
CA PHE A 75 3.83 -4.82 8.84
C PHE A 75 4.57 -6.13 8.67
N GLU A 76 4.39 -7.07 9.61
CA GLU A 76 4.95 -8.41 9.47
C GLU A 76 4.38 -9.13 8.25
N LEU A 77 3.06 -9.06 8.02
CA LEU A 77 2.42 -9.58 6.82
C LEU A 77 2.99 -8.93 5.54
N MET A 78 3.16 -7.59 5.52
CA MET A 78 3.75 -6.89 4.37
C MET A 78 5.19 -7.35 4.09
N ARG A 79 6.01 -7.55 5.13
CA ARG A 79 7.37 -8.06 5.01
C ARG A 79 7.39 -9.45 4.38
N VAL A 80 6.52 -10.35 4.82
CA VAL A 80 6.41 -11.70 4.27
C VAL A 80 5.93 -11.67 2.81
N ILE A 81 4.95 -10.81 2.48
CA ILE A 81 4.51 -10.63 1.09
C ILE A 81 5.68 -10.15 0.22
N ASP A 82 6.47 -9.17 0.67
CA ASP A 82 7.62 -8.65 -0.09
C ASP A 82 8.68 -9.73 -0.32
N GLU A 83 8.95 -10.57 0.66
CA GLU A 83 9.90 -11.68 0.51
C GLU A 83 9.39 -12.73 -0.47
N CYS A 84 8.14 -13.15 -0.35
CA CYS A 84 7.52 -14.08 -1.30
C CYS A 84 7.49 -13.51 -2.72
N MET A 85 7.12 -12.23 -2.88
CA MET A 85 7.11 -11.55 -4.18
C MET A 85 8.49 -11.46 -4.82
N ARG A 86 9.55 -11.30 -4.03
CA ARG A 86 10.93 -11.27 -4.55
C ARG A 86 11.35 -12.60 -5.15
N CYS A 87 10.89 -13.72 -4.60
CA CYS A 87 11.30 -15.06 -4.98
C CYS A 87 10.37 -15.71 -6.03
N ALA A 88 9.08 -15.33 -6.06
CA ALA A 88 8.09 -15.93 -6.94
C ALA A 88 8.19 -15.37 -8.37
N GLY A 89 8.20 -16.25 -9.37
CA GLY A 89 8.08 -15.88 -10.78
C GLY A 89 6.62 -15.70 -11.23
N ASN A 90 5.69 -16.37 -10.56
CA ASN A 90 4.27 -16.34 -10.89
C ASN A 90 3.38 -16.43 -9.65
N ARG A 91 2.07 -16.27 -9.85
CA ARG A 91 1.05 -16.28 -8.79
C ARG A 91 1.02 -17.61 -8.00
N GLU A 92 1.15 -18.73 -8.67
CA GLU A 92 1.11 -20.06 -8.06
C GLU A 92 2.28 -20.25 -7.11
N GLU A 93 3.48 -19.90 -7.54
CA GLU A 93 4.69 -19.94 -6.71
C GLU A 93 4.58 -19.00 -5.51
N PHE A 94 4.05 -17.80 -5.71
CA PHE A 94 3.80 -16.87 -4.62
C PHE A 94 2.88 -17.47 -3.55
N LEU A 95 1.78 -18.13 -3.96
CA LEU A 95 0.86 -18.75 -3.03
C LEU A 95 1.49 -19.93 -2.28
N VAL A 96 2.38 -20.68 -2.93
CA VAL A 96 3.14 -21.78 -2.30
C VAL A 96 4.11 -21.24 -1.27
N LEU A 97 4.92 -20.22 -1.64
CA LEU A 97 5.87 -19.57 -0.74
C LEU A 97 5.16 -18.96 0.47
N LEU A 98 4.04 -18.28 0.24
CA LEU A 98 3.27 -17.68 1.32
C LEU A 98 2.77 -18.72 2.33
N ARG A 99 2.35 -19.91 1.84
CA ARG A 99 1.95 -21.04 2.69
C ARG A 99 3.11 -21.63 3.47
N SER A 100 4.31 -21.70 2.89
CA SER A 100 5.50 -22.20 3.61
C SER A 100 5.88 -21.31 4.79
N GLU A 101 5.57 -20.01 4.73
CA GLU A 101 5.72 -19.07 5.83
C GLU A 101 4.55 -19.09 6.84
N GLY A 102 3.60 -20.03 6.67
CA GLY A 102 2.43 -20.18 7.55
C GLY A 102 1.29 -19.19 7.26
N TYR A 103 1.39 -18.37 6.23
CA TYR A 103 0.34 -17.46 5.80
C TYR A 103 -0.52 -18.09 4.71
N ASN A 104 -1.72 -17.56 4.53
CA ASN A 104 -2.60 -18.00 3.46
C ASN A 104 -3.16 -16.78 2.70
N ALA A 105 -3.43 -16.95 1.40
CA ALA A 105 -4.09 -15.93 0.61
C ALA A 105 -5.22 -16.52 -0.21
N THR A 106 -6.38 -15.88 -0.15
CA THR A 106 -7.51 -16.15 -1.04
C THR A 106 -7.42 -15.17 -2.20
N TRP A 107 -6.93 -15.67 -3.33
CA TRP A 107 -6.74 -14.92 -4.57
C TRP A 107 -7.52 -15.61 -5.69
N THR A 108 -8.69 -15.07 -6.01
CA THR A 108 -9.58 -15.60 -7.06
C THR A 108 -9.89 -14.49 -8.07
N ASP A 109 -10.05 -14.85 -9.33
CA ASP A 109 -10.26 -13.90 -10.43
C ASP A 109 -11.58 -13.13 -10.30
N GLY A 110 -12.61 -13.77 -9.77
CA GLY A 110 -13.92 -13.13 -9.54
C GLY A 110 -13.99 -12.16 -8.36
N ARG A 111 -12.93 -12.02 -7.56
CA ARG A 111 -12.89 -11.09 -6.42
C ARG A 111 -11.98 -9.91 -6.71
N LYS A 112 -12.42 -8.72 -6.35
CA LYS A 112 -11.66 -7.48 -6.52
C LYS A 112 -10.36 -7.46 -5.69
N ASN A 113 -10.37 -8.06 -4.50
CA ASN A 113 -9.29 -7.97 -3.52
C ASN A 113 -8.72 -9.35 -3.20
N ILE A 114 -7.43 -9.39 -2.89
CA ILE A 114 -6.78 -10.53 -2.22
C ILE A 114 -7.10 -10.47 -0.73
N THR A 115 -7.40 -11.60 -0.13
CA THR A 115 -7.59 -11.69 1.33
C THR A 115 -6.49 -12.55 1.92
N TYR A 116 -5.62 -11.95 2.71
CA TYR A 116 -4.56 -12.63 3.44
C TYR A 116 -5.05 -13.13 4.80
N THR A 117 -4.55 -14.28 5.21
CA THR A 117 -4.80 -14.86 6.54
C THR A 117 -3.46 -15.15 7.19
N THR A 118 -3.23 -14.61 8.37
CA THR A 118 -2.01 -14.83 9.16
C THR A 118 -2.06 -16.18 9.86
N PRO A 119 -0.91 -16.70 10.37
CA PRO A 119 -0.89 -17.92 11.18
C PRO A 119 -1.82 -17.88 12.40
N ASP A 120 -2.01 -16.68 12.99
CA ASP A 120 -2.94 -16.44 14.12
C ASP A 120 -4.42 -16.41 13.70
N GLY A 121 -4.73 -16.62 12.42
CA GLY A 121 -6.11 -16.58 11.90
C GLY A 121 -6.66 -15.17 11.63
N ARG A 122 -5.87 -14.11 11.79
CA ARG A 122 -6.29 -12.74 11.44
C ARG A 122 -6.40 -12.59 9.93
N LYS A 123 -7.39 -11.82 9.47
CA LYS A 123 -7.63 -11.61 8.04
C LYS A 123 -7.44 -10.15 7.67
N CYS A 124 -6.76 -9.91 6.56
CA CYS A 124 -6.56 -8.58 5.99
C CYS A 124 -6.79 -8.61 4.47
N ARG A 125 -7.47 -7.60 3.96
CA ARG A 125 -7.53 -7.37 2.51
C ARG A 125 -6.32 -6.57 2.06
N ASP A 126 -5.88 -6.78 0.83
CA ASP A 126 -4.83 -6.02 0.15
C ASP A 126 -5.03 -4.51 0.27
N SER A 127 -6.27 -4.03 0.04
CA SER A 127 -6.65 -2.61 0.15
C SER A 127 -6.50 -2.01 1.57
N LYS A 128 -6.26 -2.82 2.59
CA LYS A 128 -6.04 -2.40 3.99
C LYS A 128 -4.57 -2.43 4.40
N LEU A 129 -3.67 -2.74 3.48
CA LEU A 129 -2.22 -2.70 3.69
C LEU A 129 -1.62 -1.31 3.40
N HIS A 130 -2.44 -0.32 3.01
CA HIS A 130 -2.09 1.09 2.84
C HIS A 130 -1.01 1.40 1.78
N ILE A 131 -0.55 0.42 1.01
CA ILE A 131 0.46 0.57 -0.04
C ILE A 131 -0.07 -0.05 -1.33
N GLU A 132 -0.05 0.72 -2.41
CA GLU A 132 -0.63 0.34 -3.71
C GLU A 132 0.01 -0.91 -4.32
N LYS A 133 1.31 -1.14 -4.09
CA LYS A 133 2.02 -2.32 -4.62
C LYS A 133 1.41 -3.66 -4.21
N TYR A 134 0.66 -3.71 -3.10
CA TYR A 134 0.01 -4.92 -2.60
C TYR A 134 -1.40 -5.14 -3.17
N LEU A 135 -1.94 -4.16 -3.90
CA LEU A 135 -3.22 -4.31 -4.56
C LEU A 135 -3.16 -5.41 -5.61
N LYS A 136 -4.25 -6.16 -5.72
CA LYS A 136 -4.36 -7.29 -6.66
C LYS A 136 -3.93 -6.91 -8.08
N GLU A 137 -4.43 -5.80 -8.59
CA GLU A 137 -4.13 -5.28 -9.94
C GLU A 137 -2.62 -5.08 -10.16
N ASN A 138 -1.92 -4.50 -9.18
CA ASN A 138 -0.49 -4.22 -9.28
C ASN A 138 0.35 -5.50 -9.15
N MET A 139 -0.07 -6.44 -8.30
CA MET A 139 0.59 -7.73 -8.18
C MET A 139 0.40 -8.59 -9.44
N GLU A 140 -0.79 -8.56 -10.06
CA GLU A 140 -1.06 -9.23 -11.34
C GLU A 140 -0.22 -8.63 -12.46
N ALA A 141 -0.11 -7.31 -12.53
CA ALA A 141 0.73 -6.62 -13.50
C ALA A 141 2.22 -6.98 -13.35
N GLU A 142 2.71 -7.07 -12.12
CA GLU A 142 4.10 -7.47 -11.83
C GLU A 142 4.39 -8.91 -12.29
N PHE A 143 3.50 -9.86 -12.03
CA PHE A 143 3.66 -11.22 -12.51
C PHE A 143 3.52 -11.34 -14.03
N GLY A 144 2.63 -10.58 -14.64
CA GLY A 144 2.54 -10.49 -16.11
C GLY A 144 3.86 -10.03 -16.73
N TYR A 145 4.45 -8.97 -16.19
CA TYR A 145 5.74 -8.45 -16.65
C TYR A 145 6.88 -9.47 -16.50
N ARG A 146 6.93 -10.23 -15.40
CA ARG A 146 7.94 -11.28 -15.19
C ARG A 146 7.81 -12.40 -16.21
N THR A 147 6.58 -12.86 -16.45
CA THR A 147 6.29 -13.92 -17.42
C THR A 147 6.69 -13.52 -18.84
N GLU A 148 6.42 -12.28 -19.24
CA GLU A 148 6.82 -11.75 -20.55
C GLU A 148 8.34 -11.69 -20.72
N ASN A 149 9.06 -11.22 -19.68
CA ASN A 149 10.51 -11.16 -19.71
C ASN A 149 11.16 -12.56 -19.77
N ASP A 150 10.64 -13.54 -19.06
CA ASP A 150 11.14 -14.89 -19.08
C ASP A 150 10.90 -15.57 -20.44
N ASN A 151 9.76 -15.32 -21.07
CA ASN A 151 9.46 -15.78 -22.43
C ASN A 151 10.42 -15.16 -23.46
N THR A 152 10.69 -13.86 -23.35
CA THR A 152 11.62 -13.16 -24.25
C THR A 152 13.05 -13.73 -24.12
N ARG A 153 13.52 -13.95 -22.90
CA ARG A 153 14.84 -14.55 -22.65
C ARG A 153 14.96 -15.97 -23.20
N ASN A 154 13.89 -16.77 -23.08
CA ASN A 154 13.87 -18.12 -23.61
C ASN A 154 13.87 -18.17 -25.14
N VAL A 155 13.17 -17.25 -25.81
CA VAL A 155 13.19 -17.10 -27.28
C VAL A 155 14.57 -16.70 -27.77
N ASP A 156 15.22 -15.72 -27.12
CA ASP A 156 16.58 -15.28 -27.47
C ASP A 156 17.63 -16.40 -27.25
N ALA A 157 17.45 -17.19 -26.20
CA ALA A 157 18.32 -18.34 -25.93
C ALA A 157 18.15 -19.45 -26.98
N ALA A 158 16.92 -19.73 -27.41
CA ALA A 158 16.62 -20.72 -28.45
C ALA A 158 17.19 -20.29 -29.83
N GLN A 159 17.05 -19.01 -30.20
CA GLN A 159 17.61 -18.45 -31.44
C GLN A 159 19.15 -18.48 -31.46
N LYS A 160 19.80 -18.23 -30.31
CA LYS A 160 21.27 -18.36 -30.20
C LYS A 160 21.75 -19.82 -30.28
N ALA A 161 20.95 -20.77 -29.85
CA ALA A 161 21.28 -22.20 -29.97
C ALA A 161 21.20 -22.70 -31.43
N ASP A 162 20.16 -22.27 -32.15
CA ASP A 162 19.97 -22.61 -33.58
C ASP A 162 21.04 -21.95 -34.50
N GLY A 163 21.45 -20.71 -34.20
CA GLY A 163 22.49 -20.01 -34.98
C GLY A 163 23.89 -20.61 -34.84
N ARG A 164 24.20 -21.45 -33.87
CA ARG A 164 25.50 -22.09 -33.70
C ARG A 164 25.61 -23.44 -34.47
N GLY A 165 24.52 -23.98 -34.98
CA GLY A 165 24.51 -25.18 -35.80
C GLY A 165 24.85 -24.97 -37.25
N ALA A 166 24.80 -23.74 -37.76
CA ALA A 166 24.94 -23.44 -39.20
C ALA A 166 26.36 -23.13 -39.69
N THR A 167 27.37 -23.05 -38.83
CA THR A 167 28.75 -22.67 -39.21
C THR A 167 29.78 -23.80 -39.23
N ALA A 168 29.36 -25.05 -39.01
CA ALA A 168 30.28 -26.21 -38.96
C ALA A 168 30.30 -27.07 -40.26
N GLY A 169 29.76 -26.56 -41.39
CA GLY A 169 29.58 -27.37 -42.63
C GLY A 169 30.26 -26.86 -43.90
N ALA A 170 31.22 -25.95 -43.82
CA ALA A 170 31.89 -25.46 -45.05
C ALA A 170 33.42 -25.43 -44.94
N GLN A 171 34.02 -26.61 -44.86
CA GLN A 171 35.44 -26.81 -45.26
C GLN A 171 35.65 -28.31 -45.57
N ARG A 172 35.49 -28.65 -46.86
CA ARG A 172 36.24 -29.67 -47.56
C ARG A 172 36.23 -29.38 -49.05
#